data_162d4557aec5ab273fb18fde3614c694
#
_entry.id   162d4557aec5ab273fb18fde3614c694
#
_cell.length_a   1.000
_cell.length_b   1.000
_cell.length_c   1.000
_cell.angle_alpha   90.00
_cell.angle_beta   90.00
_cell.angle_gamma   90.00
#
_symmetry.space_group_name_H-M   'P 1'
#
loop_
_entity.id
_entity.type
_entity.pdbx_description
1 polymer ?
#
loop_
_entity_poly.entity_id
_entity_poly.type
_entity_poly.pdbx_seq_one_letter_code
_entity_poly.pdbx_strand_id
1 'polypeptide(L)'
;SNLSEESDMSKKIIFITGVTSGVGRETARRFIKEGWKVIGTGRRQSRLDELAAELGGDFLPLCFDVAKRDVVVEMFANLPEGFKDIDVLLNNAGSSIGQNPAQSGNMDDWDEMIATNINGLLYCTRCVLPGMIERGTGHIVNIGSVAGNRAFKCGNVYGATKLS
;
A
#
# COMPACT_ATOMS: atom_id res chain seq x y z
N SER A 1 -4.22 18.81 27.56
CA SER A 1 -3.31 18.44 26.43
C SER A 1 -2.81 17.00 26.54
N ASN A 2 -2.43 16.53 27.74
CA ASN A 2 -1.84 15.20 27.91
C ASN A 2 -2.79 14.05 27.57
N LEU A 3 -4.09 14.17 27.85
CA LEU A 3 -5.08 13.11 27.57
C LEU A 3 -5.35 12.94 26.06
N SER A 4 -5.27 14.03 25.29
CA SER A 4 -5.46 13.96 23.83
C SER A 4 -4.22 13.37 23.13
N GLU A 5 -3.03 13.68 23.63
CA GLU A 5 -1.78 13.13 23.11
C GLU A 5 -1.63 11.65 23.45
N GLU A 6 -1.99 11.23 24.67
CA GLU A 6 -2.01 9.82 25.07
C GLU A 6 -3.03 9.02 24.27
N SER A 7 -4.23 9.57 24.00
CA SER A 7 -5.23 8.88 23.17
C SER A 7 -4.79 8.77 21.72
N ASP A 8 -4.08 9.79 21.20
CA ASP A 8 -3.55 9.77 19.83
C ASP A 8 -2.43 8.76 19.66
N MET A 9 -1.52 8.66 20.65
CA MET A 9 -0.43 7.68 20.64
C MET A 9 -0.88 6.22 20.82
N SER A 10 -2.09 5.99 21.34
CA SER A 10 -2.64 4.64 21.53
C SER A 10 -3.37 4.09 20.31
N LYS A 11 -3.67 4.93 19.30
CA LYS A 11 -4.34 4.49 18.07
C LYS A 11 -3.45 3.56 17.26
N LYS A 12 -4.05 2.49 16.76
CA LYS A 12 -3.39 1.59 15.81
C LYS A 12 -3.21 2.23 14.45
N ILE A 13 -2.20 1.79 13.74
CA ILE A 13 -1.79 2.35 12.46
C ILE A 13 -1.84 1.27 11.38
N ILE A 14 -2.53 1.57 10.30
CA ILE A 14 -2.49 0.78 9.06
C ILE A 14 -1.79 1.57 7.96
N PHE A 15 -0.88 0.91 7.27
CA PHE A 15 -0.22 1.43 6.06
C PHE A 15 -0.83 0.76 4.84
N ILE A 16 -1.42 1.56 3.95
CA ILE A 16 -2.11 1.07 2.74
C ILE A 16 -1.39 1.58 1.52
N THR A 17 -0.89 0.68 0.69
CA THR A 17 -0.36 1.06 -0.63
C THR A 17 -1.50 1.13 -1.64
N GLY A 18 -1.47 2.13 -2.54
CA GLY A 18 -2.51 2.31 -3.54
C GLY A 18 -3.86 2.72 -2.93
N VAL A 19 -3.87 3.85 -2.23
CA VAL A 19 -5.03 4.29 -1.42
C VAL A 19 -6.04 5.14 -2.20
N THR A 20 -5.73 5.56 -3.41
CA THR A 20 -6.54 6.56 -4.13
C THR A 20 -7.71 6.00 -4.93
N SER A 21 -7.87 4.69 -4.99
CA SER A 21 -8.96 4.04 -5.71
C SER A 21 -9.29 2.66 -5.16
N GLY A 22 -10.48 2.15 -5.49
CA GLY A 22 -10.89 0.78 -5.23
C GLY A 22 -10.82 0.36 -3.76
N VAL A 23 -10.32 -0.85 -3.54
CA VAL A 23 -10.21 -1.48 -2.21
C VAL A 23 -9.38 -0.64 -1.24
N GLY A 24 -8.26 -0.07 -1.70
CA GLY A 24 -7.40 0.75 -0.85
C GLY A 24 -8.11 1.97 -0.28
N ARG A 25 -8.85 2.68 -1.11
CA ARG A 25 -9.62 3.86 -0.69
C ARG A 25 -10.73 3.49 0.29
N GLU A 26 -11.52 2.48 -0.01
CA GLU A 26 -12.60 2.04 0.88
C GLU A 26 -12.07 1.50 2.21
N THR A 27 -10.93 0.82 2.19
CA THR A 27 -10.26 0.36 3.41
C THR A 27 -9.80 1.55 4.26
N ALA A 28 -9.21 2.58 3.64
CA ALA A 28 -8.80 3.80 4.35
C ALA A 28 -10.00 4.45 5.05
N ARG A 29 -11.11 4.61 4.34
CA ARG A 29 -12.36 5.17 4.91
C ARG A 29 -12.84 4.37 6.12
N ARG A 30 -12.85 3.05 6.00
CA ARG A 30 -13.31 2.16 7.07
C ARG A 30 -12.43 2.23 8.30
N PHE A 31 -11.11 2.20 8.13
CA PHE A 31 -10.17 2.25 9.27
C PHE A 31 -10.18 3.61 9.97
N ILE A 32 -10.31 4.72 9.25
CA ILE A 32 -10.53 6.03 9.86
C ILE A 32 -11.81 6.04 10.71
N LYS A 33 -12.89 5.49 10.18
CA LYS A 33 -14.17 5.39 10.90
C LYS A 33 -14.06 4.56 12.18
N GLU A 34 -13.24 3.51 12.16
CA GLU A 34 -12.99 2.63 13.31
C GLU A 34 -11.95 3.22 14.31
N GLY A 35 -11.47 4.43 14.09
CA GLY A 35 -10.57 5.12 15.02
C GLY A 35 -9.09 4.81 14.85
N TRP A 36 -8.68 4.24 13.71
CA TRP A 36 -7.27 4.02 13.39
C TRP A 36 -6.65 5.26 12.76
N LYS A 37 -5.32 5.33 12.84
CA LYS A 37 -4.53 6.16 11.94
C LYS A 37 -4.26 5.39 10.64
N VAL A 38 -4.28 6.09 9.52
CA VAL A 38 -4.05 5.51 8.20
C VAL A 38 -2.94 6.26 7.49
N ILE A 39 -1.92 5.53 7.05
CA ILE A 39 -0.94 6.02 6.09
C ILE A 39 -1.34 5.46 4.73
N GLY A 40 -1.45 6.31 3.72
CA GLY A 40 -1.86 5.87 2.39
C GLY A 40 -0.95 6.40 1.29
N THR A 41 -0.56 5.52 0.37
CA THR A 41 0.28 5.90 -0.76
C THR A 41 -0.49 6.02 -2.06
N GLY A 42 -0.04 6.90 -2.90
CA GLY A 42 -0.51 7.06 -4.26
C GLY A 42 0.51 7.81 -5.10
N ARG A 43 0.38 7.74 -6.41
CA ARG A 43 1.26 8.43 -7.35
C ARG A 43 0.74 9.79 -7.80
N ARG A 44 -0.51 10.13 -7.49
CA ARG A 44 -1.19 11.37 -7.90
C ARG A 44 -1.53 12.23 -6.70
N GLN A 45 -0.80 13.33 -6.56
CA GLN A 45 -0.96 14.24 -5.42
C GLN A 45 -2.39 14.78 -5.30
N SER A 46 -3.03 15.15 -6.39
CA SER A 46 -4.39 15.71 -6.36
C SER A 46 -5.41 14.75 -5.74
N ARG A 47 -5.32 13.47 -6.05
CA ARG A 47 -6.23 12.44 -5.48
C ARG A 47 -5.95 12.19 -4.01
N LEU A 48 -4.69 12.23 -3.60
CA LEU A 48 -4.30 12.15 -2.20
C LEU A 48 -4.81 13.36 -1.41
N ASP A 49 -4.73 14.56 -1.98
CA ASP A 49 -5.22 15.78 -1.35
C ASP A 49 -6.74 15.73 -1.15
N GLU A 50 -7.49 15.26 -2.13
CA GLU A 50 -8.95 15.06 -2.02
C GLU A 50 -9.29 14.08 -0.89
N LEU A 51 -8.60 12.95 -0.82
CA LEU A 51 -8.82 11.96 0.23
C LEU A 51 -8.42 12.49 1.60
N ALA A 52 -7.34 13.24 1.70
CA ALA A 52 -6.90 13.87 2.95
C ALA A 52 -7.92 14.89 3.45
N ALA A 53 -8.52 15.68 2.56
CA ALA A 53 -9.60 16.61 2.91
C ALA A 53 -10.84 15.88 3.45
N GLU A 54 -11.14 14.71 2.92
CA GLU A 54 -12.26 13.86 3.37
C GLU A 54 -11.98 13.20 4.72
N LEU A 55 -10.80 12.64 4.91
CA LEU A 55 -10.48 11.75 6.04
C LEU A 55 -9.93 12.47 7.28
N GLY A 56 -9.35 13.64 7.12
CA GLY A 56 -8.88 14.44 8.23
C GLY A 56 -7.50 14.08 8.77
N GLY A 57 -7.18 14.51 9.98
CA GLY A 57 -5.84 14.50 10.55
C GLY A 57 -5.25 13.13 10.90
N ASP A 58 -6.07 12.10 11.03
CA ASP A 58 -5.60 10.74 11.26
C ASP A 58 -5.14 10.03 9.97
N PHE A 59 -5.31 10.68 8.83
CA PHE A 59 -4.83 10.20 7.54
C PHE A 59 -3.56 10.93 7.12
N LEU A 60 -2.51 10.17 6.87
CA LEU A 60 -1.23 10.67 6.33
C LEU A 60 -1.09 10.25 4.87
N PRO A 61 -1.28 11.16 3.92
CA PRO A 61 -1.02 10.87 2.51
C PRO A 61 0.46 10.93 2.18
N LEU A 62 0.96 9.95 1.42
CA LEU A 62 2.33 9.93 0.93
C LEU A 62 2.33 9.72 -0.59
N CYS A 63 2.81 10.72 -1.32
CA CYS A 63 2.87 10.68 -2.78
C CYS A 63 4.21 10.11 -3.23
N PHE A 64 4.23 8.84 -3.58
CA PHE A 64 5.39 8.17 -4.16
C PHE A 64 5.02 6.87 -4.88
N ASP A 65 5.95 6.35 -5.64
CA ASP A 65 5.82 5.08 -6.36
C ASP A 65 6.50 3.95 -5.57
N VAL A 66 5.71 2.97 -5.12
CA VAL A 66 6.22 1.81 -4.35
C VAL A 66 7.18 0.93 -5.16
N ALA A 67 7.19 1.04 -6.49
CA ALA A 67 8.16 0.36 -7.34
C ALA A 67 9.58 0.92 -7.24
N LYS A 68 9.77 2.07 -6.62
CA LYS A 68 11.05 2.76 -6.46
C LYS A 68 11.66 2.44 -5.11
N ARG A 69 12.56 1.45 -5.06
CA ARG A 69 13.16 0.95 -3.82
C ARG A 69 13.71 2.04 -2.90
N ASP A 70 14.56 2.92 -3.42
CA ASP A 70 15.23 3.93 -2.59
C ASP A 70 14.23 4.95 -2.03
N VAL A 71 13.20 5.27 -2.79
CA VAL A 71 12.10 6.15 -2.34
C VAL A 71 11.30 5.49 -1.23
N VAL A 72 10.96 4.21 -1.37
CA VAL A 72 10.25 3.44 -0.33
C VAL A 72 11.04 3.47 0.98
N VAL A 73 12.32 3.13 0.93
CA VAL A 73 13.18 3.11 2.12
C VAL A 73 13.23 4.48 2.79
N GLU A 74 13.38 5.55 2.01
CA GLU A 74 13.41 6.92 2.52
C GLU A 74 12.08 7.32 3.17
N MET A 75 10.95 6.99 2.55
CA MET A 75 9.63 7.33 3.08
C MET A 75 9.36 6.64 4.43
N PHE A 76 9.71 5.37 4.58
CA PHE A 76 9.59 4.67 5.86
C PHE A 76 10.53 5.22 6.92
N ALA A 77 11.76 5.59 6.55
CA ALA A 77 12.73 6.16 7.47
C ALA A 77 12.31 7.55 8.00
N ASN A 78 11.51 8.29 7.27
CA ASN A 78 11.10 9.65 7.59
C ASN A 78 9.63 9.78 7.98
N LEU A 79 8.98 8.71 8.41
CA LEU A 79 7.61 8.80 8.92
C LEU A 79 7.57 9.74 10.13
N PRO A 80 6.58 10.64 10.20
CA PRO A 80 6.45 11.56 11.33
C PRO A 80 6.14 10.83 12.63
N GLU A 81 6.45 11.47 13.75
CA GLU A 81 6.06 10.99 15.07
C GLU A 81 4.56 10.75 15.13
N GLY A 82 4.18 9.67 15.79
CA GLY A 82 2.79 9.22 15.84
C GLY A 82 2.35 8.32 14.68
N PHE A 83 3.19 8.11 13.64
CA PHE A 83 2.92 7.21 12.51
C PHE A 83 4.00 6.15 12.28
N LYS A 84 4.91 5.95 13.24
CA LYS A 84 6.07 5.06 13.07
C LYS A 84 5.77 3.59 13.36
N ASP A 85 4.93 3.30 14.34
CA ASP A 85 4.65 1.94 14.80
C ASP A 85 3.50 1.31 14.03
N ILE A 86 3.77 0.85 12.84
CA ILE A 86 2.77 0.30 11.93
C ILE A 86 2.31 -1.07 12.42
N ASP A 87 1.00 -1.22 12.67
CA ASP A 87 0.37 -2.45 13.13
C ASP A 87 -0.06 -3.37 11.99
N VAL A 88 -0.50 -2.77 10.87
CA VAL A 88 -0.95 -3.51 9.68
C VAL A 88 -0.35 -2.88 8.42
N LEU A 89 0.23 -3.70 7.57
CA LEU A 89 0.59 -3.32 6.19
C LEU A 89 -0.39 -3.99 5.24
N LEU A 90 -1.14 -3.20 4.49
CA LEU A 90 -1.96 -3.65 3.38
C LEU A 90 -1.26 -3.36 2.05
N ASN A 91 -0.67 -4.38 1.46
CA ASN A 91 -0.07 -4.33 0.14
C ASN A 91 -1.18 -4.44 -0.92
N ASN A 92 -1.76 -3.29 -1.28
CA ASN A 92 -2.86 -3.18 -2.22
C ASN A 92 -2.44 -2.56 -3.57
N ALA A 93 -1.38 -1.77 -3.61
CA ALA A 93 -0.90 -1.20 -4.86
C ALA A 93 -0.64 -2.31 -5.89
N GLY A 94 -1.17 -2.12 -7.09
CA GLY A 94 -1.03 -3.07 -8.17
C GLY A 94 -1.39 -2.43 -9.49
N SER A 95 -0.89 -3.01 -10.55
CA SER A 95 -1.10 -2.57 -11.92
C SER A 95 -1.54 -3.76 -12.76
N SER A 96 -2.57 -3.55 -13.60
CA SER A 96 -2.98 -4.49 -14.64
C SER A 96 -3.07 -3.71 -15.95
N ILE A 97 -2.00 -3.74 -16.71
CA ILE A 97 -1.84 -3.02 -17.97
C ILE A 97 -1.45 -3.98 -19.10
N GLY A 98 -1.79 -3.61 -20.33
CA GLY A 98 -1.43 -4.40 -21.51
C GLY A 98 -2.19 -5.71 -21.58
N GLN A 99 -3.39 -5.70 -22.12
CA GLN A 99 -4.24 -6.89 -22.25
C GLN A 99 -4.05 -7.63 -23.59
N ASN A 100 -2.81 -7.76 -24.01
CA ASN A 100 -2.47 -8.52 -25.21
C ASN A 100 -2.09 -9.96 -24.88
N PRO A 101 -2.26 -10.91 -25.81
CA PRO A 101 -1.71 -12.26 -25.65
C PRO A 101 -0.20 -12.22 -25.43
N ALA A 102 0.36 -13.26 -24.78
CA ALA A 102 1.77 -13.30 -24.41
C ALA A 102 2.73 -13.08 -25.59
N GLN A 103 2.42 -13.64 -26.76
CA GLN A 103 3.26 -13.50 -27.95
C GLN A 103 3.32 -12.08 -28.53
N SER A 104 2.44 -11.18 -28.12
CA SER A 104 2.36 -9.79 -28.57
C SER A 104 2.28 -8.78 -27.44
N GLY A 105 2.56 -9.19 -26.20
CA GLY A 105 2.54 -8.34 -25.03
C GLY A 105 3.65 -7.30 -25.06
N ASN A 106 3.39 -6.13 -24.49
CA ASN A 106 4.39 -5.09 -24.32
C ASN A 106 5.26 -5.41 -23.11
N MET A 107 6.56 -5.57 -23.32
CA MET A 107 7.51 -5.92 -22.24
C MET A 107 7.66 -4.81 -21.19
N ASP A 108 7.52 -3.55 -21.58
CA ASP A 108 7.56 -2.43 -20.62
C ASP A 108 6.36 -2.49 -19.66
N ASP A 109 5.19 -2.88 -20.16
CA ASP A 109 4.01 -3.11 -19.30
C ASP A 109 4.25 -4.26 -18.33
N TRP A 110 4.92 -5.32 -18.78
CA TRP A 110 5.29 -6.46 -17.93
C TRP A 110 6.26 -6.04 -16.83
N ASP A 111 7.28 -5.28 -17.17
CA ASP A 111 8.26 -4.78 -16.22
C ASP A 111 7.58 -3.88 -15.18
N GLU A 112 6.64 -3.03 -15.58
CA GLU A 112 5.88 -2.17 -14.67
C GLU A 112 4.99 -3.00 -13.72
N MET A 113 4.30 -4.04 -14.21
CA MET A 113 3.50 -4.92 -13.35
C MET A 113 4.36 -5.66 -12.33
N ILE A 114 5.51 -6.17 -12.73
CA ILE A 114 6.45 -6.84 -11.83
C ILE A 114 7.00 -5.85 -10.80
N ALA A 115 7.40 -4.66 -11.23
CA ALA A 115 7.95 -3.64 -10.35
C ALA A 115 6.93 -3.19 -9.28
N THR A 116 5.67 -3.03 -9.65
CA THR A 116 4.61 -2.60 -8.72
C THR A 116 4.08 -3.77 -7.90
N ASN A 117 3.67 -4.86 -8.55
CA ASN A 117 2.91 -5.94 -7.91
C ASN A 117 3.80 -6.87 -7.06
N ILE A 118 5.06 -7.02 -7.42
CA ILE A 118 6.01 -7.88 -6.72
C ILE A 118 7.02 -7.05 -5.93
N ASN A 119 7.84 -6.25 -6.60
CA ASN A 119 8.93 -5.53 -5.95
C ASN A 119 8.39 -4.51 -4.92
N GLY A 120 7.37 -3.75 -5.26
CA GLY A 120 6.76 -2.79 -4.32
C GLY A 120 6.25 -3.45 -3.04
N LEU A 121 5.59 -4.60 -3.17
CA LEU A 121 5.14 -5.40 -2.03
C LEU A 121 6.32 -5.86 -1.16
N LEU A 122 7.39 -6.35 -1.77
CA LEU A 122 8.58 -6.81 -1.05
C LEU A 122 9.29 -5.66 -0.34
N TYR A 123 9.42 -4.50 -0.97
CA TYR A 123 10.08 -3.34 -0.38
C TYR A 123 9.34 -2.82 0.85
N CYS A 124 8.03 -2.63 0.75
CA CYS A 124 7.21 -2.20 1.89
C CYS A 124 7.23 -3.23 3.03
N THR A 125 7.10 -4.51 2.70
CA THR A 125 7.17 -5.60 3.69
C THR A 125 8.51 -5.58 4.43
N ARG A 126 9.61 -5.47 3.70
CA ARG A 126 10.96 -5.42 4.30
C ARG A 126 11.12 -4.22 5.25
N CYS A 127 10.50 -3.09 4.94
CA CYS A 127 10.58 -1.89 5.77
C CYS A 127 9.78 -1.99 7.07
N VAL A 128 8.63 -2.65 7.08
CA VAL A 128 7.78 -2.75 8.29
C VAL A 128 8.14 -3.93 9.20
N LEU A 129 8.70 -5.00 8.66
CA LEU A 129 8.97 -6.23 9.41
C LEU A 129 9.86 -6.03 10.65
N PRO A 130 10.99 -5.30 10.59
CA PRO A 130 11.84 -5.14 11.76
C PRO A 130 11.10 -4.59 12.99
N GLY A 131 10.30 -3.57 12.82
CA GLY A 131 9.51 -2.98 13.90
C GLY A 131 8.43 -3.93 14.43
N MET A 132 7.74 -4.64 13.55
CA MET A 132 6.74 -5.64 13.93
C MET A 132 7.37 -6.78 14.74
N ILE A 133 8.53 -7.28 14.32
CA ILE A 133 9.27 -8.33 15.02
C ILE A 133 9.72 -7.83 16.40
N GLU A 134 10.27 -6.63 16.49
CA GLU A 134 10.72 -6.04 17.74
C GLU A 134 9.57 -5.87 18.74
N ARG A 135 8.41 -5.41 18.28
CA ARG A 135 7.21 -5.27 19.12
C ARG A 135 6.48 -6.58 19.39
N GLY A 136 6.77 -7.65 18.64
CA GLY A 136 6.11 -8.95 18.74
C GLY A 136 4.67 -8.97 18.25
N THR A 137 4.26 -8.00 17.43
CA THR A 137 2.91 -7.88 16.90
C THR A 137 2.90 -7.18 15.54
N GLY A 138 1.95 -7.56 14.70
CA GLY A 138 1.75 -6.96 13.39
C GLY A 138 1.06 -7.93 12.43
N HIS A 139 0.51 -7.37 11.36
CA HIS A 139 -0.11 -8.13 10.28
C HIS A 139 0.31 -7.57 8.93
N ILE A 140 0.60 -8.45 7.99
CA ILE A 140 0.84 -8.12 6.59
C ILE A 140 -0.24 -8.78 5.76
N VAL A 141 -0.99 -7.97 5.03
CA VAL A 141 -2.09 -8.43 4.18
C VAL A 141 -1.74 -8.11 2.73
N ASN A 142 -1.73 -9.13 1.88
CA ASN A 142 -1.47 -8.97 0.45
C ASN A 142 -2.77 -9.18 -0.32
N ILE A 143 -3.13 -8.20 -1.15
CA ILE A 143 -4.31 -8.32 -2.00
C ILE A 143 -3.96 -9.18 -3.21
N GLY A 144 -4.56 -10.37 -3.24
CA GLY A 144 -4.52 -11.24 -4.39
C GLY A 144 -5.57 -10.89 -5.45
N SER A 145 -5.65 -11.71 -6.45
CA SER A 145 -6.65 -11.60 -7.52
C SER A 145 -7.08 -12.99 -7.95
N VAL A 146 -8.31 -13.13 -8.46
CA VAL A 146 -8.75 -14.36 -9.13
C VAL A 146 -7.82 -14.73 -10.31
N ALA A 147 -7.16 -13.74 -10.91
CA ALA A 147 -6.14 -13.92 -11.93
C ALA A 147 -4.91 -14.70 -11.45
N GLY A 148 -4.61 -14.70 -10.14
CA GLY A 148 -3.56 -15.53 -9.55
C GLY A 148 -3.92 -17.00 -9.45
N ASN A 149 -5.22 -17.33 -9.41
CA ASN A 149 -5.72 -18.69 -9.24
C ASN A 149 -6.34 -19.28 -10.50
N ARG A 150 -6.73 -18.43 -11.45
CA ARG A 150 -7.37 -18.85 -12.70
C ARG A 150 -6.75 -18.11 -13.88
N ALA A 151 -6.29 -18.86 -14.85
CA ALA A 151 -5.85 -18.28 -16.12
C ALA A 151 -7.05 -17.70 -16.89
N PHE A 152 -6.84 -16.55 -17.50
CA PHE A 152 -7.79 -15.96 -18.44
C PHE A 152 -7.06 -15.37 -19.65
N LYS A 153 -7.78 -15.20 -20.74
CA LYS A 153 -7.19 -14.65 -21.96
C LYS A 153 -6.55 -13.30 -21.70
N CYS A 154 -5.32 -13.11 -22.17
CA CYS A 154 -4.55 -11.86 -22.04
C CYS A 154 -4.18 -11.47 -20.60
N GLY A 155 -4.37 -12.33 -19.59
CA GLY A 155 -4.05 -12.07 -18.19
C GLY A 155 -2.72 -12.63 -17.70
N ASN A 156 -1.81 -13.02 -18.60
CA ASN A 156 -0.62 -13.83 -18.33
C ASN A 156 0.32 -13.26 -17.25
N VAL A 157 0.94 -12.11 -17.47
CA VAL A 157 1.89 -11.53 -16.52
C VAL A 157 1.20 -11.01 -15.28
N TYR A 158 0.05 -10.35 -15.42
CA TYR A 158 -0.74 -9.91 -14.27
C TYR A 158 -1.11 -11.09 -13.38
N GLY A 159 -1.61 -12.20 -13.96
CA GLY A 159 -1.93 -13.41 -13.21
C GLY A 159 -0.72 -13.97 -12.47
N ALA A 160 0.44 -14.05 -13.13
CA ALA A 160 1.67 -14.51 -12.53
C ALA A 160 2.10 -13.63 -11.34
N THR A 161 1.99 -12.29 -11.46
CA THR A 161 2.34 -11.37 -10.35
C THR A 161 1.39 -11.49 -9.16
N LYS A 162 0.13 -11.88 -9.39
CA LYS A 162 -0.86 -12.05 -8.32
C LYS A 162 -0.86 -13.44 -7.69
N LEU A 163 -0.25 -14.43 -8.35
CA LEU A 163 0.02 -15.74 -7.79
C LEU A 163 1.20 -15.70 -6.80
N SER A 164 2.21 -14.92 -7.14
CA SER A 164 3.42 -14.79 -6.31
C SER A 164 3.16 -13.89 -5.10
#